data_4bbdacd87e9e047100499973fabcb8e3
#
_entry.id   4bbdacd87e9e047100499973fabcb8e3
#
_cell.length_a   1.000
_cell.length_b   1.000
_cell.length_c   1.000
_cell.angle_alpha   90.00
_cell.angle_beta   90.00
_cell.angle_gamma   90.00
#
_symmetry.space_group_name_H-M   'P 1'
#
loop_
_entity.id
_entity.type
_entity.pdbx_description
1 polymer ?
#
loop_
_entity_poly.entity_id
_entity_poly.type
_entity_poly.pdbx_seq_one_letter_code
_entity_poly.pdbx_strand_id
1 'polypeptide(L)'
;MAINPEMAAAGDISRMLRFSSALNVEPFAKGRVEIVEFRVKEDSPLIGLSLMELPRRFRQCRILVCVVIRNGEAIIPKGDFTIAQGDRLSVVAAPQDINAFFRSTGSMHRRIKEVMIVGGGRIAYYLARQLLESGMHVKIIERDEARCQELCGLLPKADILHGDGTDQDLLHEEGLLNADAFISLTGFDEENIILSMY
;
A
#
# COMPACT_ATOMS: atom_id res chain seq x y z
N MET A 1 -3.42 8.64 25.92
CA MET A 1 -3.57 8.83 24.46
C MET A 1 -4.56 7.79 23.99
N ALA A 2 -5.73 8.18 23.52
CA ALA A 2 -6.71 7.22 23.02
C ALA A 2 -6.26 6.73 21.64
N ILE A 3 -6.16 5.43 21.46
CA ILE A 3 -5.86 4.80 20.18
C ILE A 3 -7.19 4.59 19.47
N ASN A 4 -7.30 5.04 18.23
CA ASN A 4 -8.44 4.74 17.37
C ASN A 4 -8.05 3.52 16.51
N PRO A 5 -8.56 2.33 16.81
CA PRO A 5 -8.17 1.10 16.13
C PRO A 5 -8.58 1.09 14.64
N GLU A 6 -9.72 1.70 14.31
CA GLU A 6 -10.20 1.77 12.92
C GLU A 6 -9.28 2.66 12.07
N MET A 7 -8.81 3.77 12.61
CA MET A 7 -7.85 4.64 11.92
C MET A 7 -6.47 3.96 11.80
N ALA A 8 -6.06 3.17 12.78
CA ALA A 8 -4.82 2.41 12.71
C ALA A 8 -4.89 1.35 11.60
N ALA A 9 -5.96 0.53 11.57
CA ALA A 9 -6.19 -0.46 10.53
C ALA A 9 -6.24 0.17 9.12
N ALA A 10 -6.96 1.28 8.97
CA ALA A 10 -6.99 2.03 7.70
C ALA A 10 -5.59 2.49 7.27
N GLY A 11 -4.76 2.93 8.23
CA GLY A 11 -3.38 3.32 7.98
C GLY A 11 -2.51 2.15 7.51
N ASP A 12 -2.69 0.96 8.06
CA ASP A 12 -1.97 -0.25 7.65
C ASP A 12 -2.34 -0.64 6.21
N ILE A 13 -3.64 -0.70 5.90
CA ILE A 13 -4.12 -0.99 4.54
C ILE A 13 -3.61 0.05 3.54
N SER A 14 -3.71 1.35 3.88
CA SER A 14 -3.22 2.43 3.01
C SER A 14 -1.72 2.30 2.71
N ARG A 15 -0.90 1.87 3.68
CA ARG A 15 0.53 1.61 3.45
C ARG A 15 0.77 0.42 2.52
N MET A 16 0.03 -0.68 2.69
CA MET A 16 0.11 -1.85 1.78
C MET A 16 -0.18 -1.45 0.34
N LEU A 17 -1.20 -0.62 0.11
CA LEU A 17 -1.56 -0.17 -1.23
C LEU A 17 -0.51 0.78 -1.84
N ARG A 18 0.10 1.66 -1.04
CA ARG A 18 1.16 2.55 -1.51
C ARG A 18 2.42 1.81 -1.95
N PHE A 19 2.71 0.69 -1.30
CA PHE A 19 3.93 -0.09 -1.51
C PHE A 19 3.60 -1.53 -1.91
N SER A 20 2.86 -1.70 -3.00
CA SER A 20 2.41 -3.01 -3.49
C SER A 20 3.55 -4.01 -3.79
N SER A 21 4.80 -3.54 -3.91
CA SER A 21 5.99 -4.37 -4.08
C SER A 21 6.72 -4.65 -2.77
N ALA A 22 6.32 -4.01 -1.66
CA ALA A 22 6.93 -4.25 -0.36
C ALA A 22 6.40 -5.55 0.26
N LEU A 23 7.28 -6.27 0.94
CA LEU A 23 6.92 -7.43 1.74
C LEU A 23 6.39 -7.00 3.11
N ASN A 24 6.93 -5.91 3.63
CA ASN A 24 6.52 -5.31 4.89
C ASN A 24 6.79 -3.80 4.90
N VAL A 25 5.93 -3.03 5.59
CA VAL A 25 6.09 -1.58 5.77
C VAL A 25 5.77 -1.23 7.22
N GLU A 26 6.78 -0.83 7.97
CA GLU A 26 6.63 -0.44 9.38
C GLU A 26 6.91 1.05 9.58
N PRO A 27 5.94 1.82 10.11
CA PRO A 27 6.15 3.21 10.44
C PRO A 27 6.99 3.34 11.71
N PHE A 28 7.97 4.21 11.69
CA PHE A 28 8.82 4.54 12.81
C PHE A 28 8.79 6.05 13.12
N ALA A 29 9.13 6.43 14.35
CA ALA A 29 9.18 7.83 14.77
C ALA A 29 7.89 8.63 14.45
N LYS A 30 6.71 8.06 14.73
CA LYS A 30 5.36 8.64 14.45
C LYS A 30 5.12 8.86 12.94
N GLY A 31 5.58 7.94 12.10
CA GLY A 31 5.38 8.00 10.65
C GLY A 31 6.32 8.95 9.91
N ARG A 32 7.30 9.56 10.59
CA ARG A 32 8.32 10.41 9.94
C ARG A 32 9.33 9.60 9.15
N VAL A 33 9.49 8.33 9.51
CA VAL A 33 10.40 7.37 8.89
C VAL A 33 9.63 6.07 8.72
N GLU A 34 9.89 5.35 7.64
CA GLU A 34 9.33 4.02 7.38
C GLU A 34 10.49 3.05 7.17
N ILE A 35 10.31 1.82 7.65
CA ILE A 35 11.15 0.68 7.33
C ILE A 35 10.38 -0.13 6.29
N VAL A 36 10.95 -0.26 5.10
CA VAL A 36 10.32 -1.00 4.00
C VAL A 36 11.19 -2.17 3.63
N GLU A 37 10.60 -3.37 3.67
CA GLU A 37 11.24 -4.59 3.24
C GLU A 37 10.74 -4.97 1.85
N PHE A 38 11.66 -5.24 0.92
CA PHE A 38 11.33 -5.69 -0.43
C PHE A 38 12.37 -6.69 -0.96
N ARG A 39 11.95 -7.48 -1.94
CA ARG A 39 12.84 -8.45 -2.62
C ARG A 39 13.42 -7.85 -3.89
N VAL A 40 14.71 -8.02 -4.09
CA VAL A 40 15.41 -7.67 -5.34
C VAL A 40 15.03 -8.68 -6.42
N LYS A 41 14.25 -8.20 -7.41
CA LYS A 41 13.83 -9.01 -8.57
C LYS A 41 14.95 -9.12 -9.61
N GLU A 42 14.78 -10.03 -10.54
CA GLU A 42 15.81 -10.35 -11.56
C GLU A 42 16.11 -9.18 -12.53
N ASP A 43 15.11 -8.30 -12.75
CA ASP A 43 15.24 -7.11 -13.61
C ASP A 43 15.63 -5.83 -12.83
N SER A 44 15.97 -5.98 -11.55
CA SER A 44 16.24 -4.84 -10.68
C SER A 44 17.55 -4.13 -11.06
N PRO A 45 17.52 -2.78 -11.25
CA PRO A 45 18.72 -1.99 -11.48
C PRO A 45 19.65 -1.88 -10.27
N LEU A 46 19.27 -2.50 -9.15
CA LEU A 46 20.07 -2.58 -7.93
C LEU A 46 21.13 -3.70 -7.99
N ILE A 47 20.92 -4.71 -8.85
CA ILE A 47 21.79 -5.87 -8.94
C ILE A 47 23.20 -5.44 -9.36
N GLY A 48 24.21 -5.91 -8.63
CA GLY A 48 25.61 -5.60 -8.89
C GLY A 48 26.10 -4.27 -8.31
N LEU A 49 25.21 -3.43 -7.80
CA LEU A 49 25.61 -2.20 -7.12
C LEU A 49 26.07 -2.47 -5.69
N SER A 50 27.14 -1.79 -5.27
CA SER A 50 27.50 -1.69 -3.86
C SER A 50 26.63 -0.66 -3.14
N LEU A 51 26.50 -0.78 -1.82
CA LEU A 51 25.72 0.19 -1.04
C LEU A 51 26.32 1.61 -1.08
N MET A 52 27.63 1.74 -1.28
CA MET A 52 28.30 3.04 -1.49
C MET A 52 27.92 3.72 -2.80
N GLU A 53 27.50 2.96 -3.80
CA GLU A 53 27.09 3.48 -5.11
C GLU A 53 25.65 3.97 -5.13
N LEU A 54 24.78 3.46 -4.21
CA LEU A 54 23.37 3.82 -4.18
C LEU A 54 23.13 5.34 -4.09
N PRO A 55 23.79 6.13 -3.20
CA PRO A 55 23.58 7.56 -3.14
C PRO A 55 24.02 8.32 -4.39
N ARG A 56 24.99 7.77 -5.14
CA ARG A 56 25.45 8.35 -6.42
C ARG A 56 24.47 8.04 -7.56
N ARG A 57 23.92 6.84 -7.57
CA ARG A 57 23.00 6.38 -8.60
C ARG A 57 21.59 6.96 -8.41
N PHE A 58 21.13 7.04 -7.15
CA PHE A 58 19.79 7.48 -6.74
C PHE A 58 19.84 8.77 -5.92
N ARG A 59 20.41 9.84 -6.53
CA ARG A 59 20.73 11.12 -5.86
C ARG A 59 19.52 11.82 -5.21
N GLN A 60 18.31 11.51 -5.65
CA GLN A 60 17.08 12.13 -5.14
C GLN A 60 16.48 11.39 -3.94
N CYS A 61 17.10 10.29 -3.49
CA CYS A 61 16.57 9.43 -2.46
C CYS A 61 17.58 9.29 -1.33
N ARG A 62 17.20 9.71 -0.13
CA ARG A 62 17.99 9.51 1.09
C ARG A 62 17.52 8.25 1.78
N ILE A 63 18.08 7.12 1.38
CA ILE A 63 17.76 5.81 1.95
C ILE A 63 18.96 5.23 2.68
N LEU A 64 18.68 4.41 3.69
CA LEU A 64 19.67 3.58 4.39
C LEU A 64 19.22 2.11 4.30
N VAL A 65 20.05 1.25 3.73
CA VAL A 65 19.88 -0.21 3.81
C VAL A 65 20.41 -0.65 5.16
N CYS A 66 19.53 -1.10 6.04
CA CYS A 66 19.91 -1.49 7.41
C CYS A 66 20.08 -2.99 7.58
N VAL A 67 19.34 -3.81 6.84
CA VAL A 67 19.44 -5.27 6.87
C VAL A 67 19.31 -5.83 5.46
N VAL A 68 20.06 -6.87 5.17
CA VAL A 68 19.91 -7.70 3.97
C VAL A 68 19.70 -9.14 4.42
N ILE A 69 18.67 -9.80 3.88
CA ILE A 69 18.48 -11.23 4.08
C ILE A 69 18.85 -11.93 2.77
N ARG A 70 19.88 -12.77 2.82
CA ARG A 70 20.37 -13.58 1.69
C ARG A 70 20.42 -15.03 2.12
N ASN A 71 19.75 -15.91 1.36
CA ASN A 71 19.67 -17.35 1.65
C ASN A 71 19.16 -17.69 3.06
N GLY A 72 18.27 -16.85 3.62
CA GLY A 72 17.72 -17.02 4.96
C GLY A 72 18.58 -16.43 6.09
N GLU A 73 19.78 -15.93 5.80
CA GLU A 73 20.65 -15.30 6.80
C GLU A 73 20.50 -13.79 6.80
N ALA A 74 20.36 -13.20 7.98
CA ALA A 74 20.30 -11.75 8.17
C ALA A 74 21.71 -11.16 8.28
N ILE A 75 22.02 -10.20 7.43
CA ILE A 75 23.31 -9.53 7.33
C ILE A 75 23.10 -8.04 7.60
N ILE A 76 23.92 -7.46 8.48
CA ILE A 76 24.06 -6.00 8.60
C ILE A 76 25.12 -5.58 7.57
N PRO A 77 24.71 -4.98 6.44
CA PRO A 77 25.62 -4.77 5.33
C PRO A 77 26.56 -3.58 5.59
N LYS A 78 27.79 -3.70 5.10
CA LYS A 78 28.73 -2.58 5.01
C LYS A 78 28.62 -1.90 3.65
N GLY A 79 29.28 -0.77 3.48
CA GLY A 79 29.21 0.01 2.25
C GLY A 79 29.67 -0.72 0.97
N ASP A 80 30.57 -1.65 1.11
CA ASP A 80 31.12 -2.51 0.04
C ASP A 80 30.23 -3.72 -0.30
N PHE A 81 29.15 -3.93 0.47
CA PHE A 81 28.21 -5.02 0.21
C PHE A 81 27.57 -4.85 -1.16
N THR A 82 27.67 -5.87 -2.00
CA THR A 82 27.07 -5.89 -3.35
C THR A 82 25.71 -6.58 -3.32
N ILE A 83 24.71 -5.88 -3.84
CA ILE A 83 23.33 -6.37 -3.93
C ILE A 83 23.22 -7.44 -5.01
N ALA A 84 22.53 -8.53 -4.72
CA ALA A 84 22.26 -9.63 -5.65
C ALA A 84 20.78 -9.88 -5.85
N GLN A 85 20.42 -10.56 -6.93
CA GLN A 85 19.07 -11.07 -7.16
C GLN A 85 18.61 -11.94 -5.99
N GLY A 86 17.36 -11.78 -5.59
CA GLY A 86 16.75 -12.56 -4.52
C GLY A 86 17.01 -12.03 -3.11
N ASP A 87 17.92 -11.08 -2.93
CA ASP A 87 18.13 -10.42 -1.65
C ASP A 87 16.81 -9.77 -1.16
N ARG A 88 16.55 -9.85 0.15
CA ARG A 88 15.51 -9.06 0.80
C ARG A 88 16.19 -7.91 1.51
N LEU A 89 15.88 -6.70 1.08
CA LEU A 89 16.46 -5.47 1.61
C LEU A 89 15.47 -4.80 2.54
N SER A 90 15.90 -4.47 3.77
CA SER A 90 15.17 -3.56 4.66
C SER A 90 15.80 -2.18 4.55
N VAL A 91 15.04 -1.22 4.02
CA VAL A 91 15.47 0.16 3.85
C VAL A 91 14.73 1.09 4.80
N VAL A 92 15.45 2.06 5.32
CA VAL A 92 14.93 3.09 6.21
C VAL A 92 15.02 4.44 5.53
N ALA A 93 13.92 5.15 5.42
CA ALA A 93 13.89 6.52 4.91
C ALA A 93 12.58 7.25 5.27
N ALA A 94 12.52 8.54 4.95
CA ALA A 94 11.27 9.27 4.96
C ALA A 94 10.34 8.74 3.85
N PRO A 95 8.99 8.77 4.04
CA PRO A 95 8.03 8.24 3.06
C PRO A 95 8.22 8.79 1.64
N GLN A 96 8.61 10.06 1.53
CA GLN A 96 8.87 10.72 0.24
C GLN A 96 10.09 10.12 -0.47
N ASP A 97 11.16 9.84 0.28
CA ASP A 97 12.40 9.25 -0.26
C ASP A 97 12.19 7.79 -0.67
N ILE A 98 11.39 7.04 0.10
CA ILE A 98 11.00 5.67 -0.26
C ILE A 98 10.22 5.65 -1.57
N ASN A 99 9.22 6.52 -1.71
CA ASN A 99 8.46 6.64 -2.96
C ASN A 99 9.36 7.03 -4.16
N ALA A 100 10.29 7.96 -3.97
CA ALA A 100 11.24 8.37 -5.00
C ALA A 100 12.18 7.22 -5.39
N PHE A 101 12.65 6.45 -4.40
CA PHE A 101 13.52 5.30 -4.61
C PHE A 101 12.84 4.20 -5.41
N PHE A 102 11.64 3.76 -5.00
CA PHE A 102 10.91 2.74 -5.74
C PHE A 102 10.54 3.17 -7.16
N ARG A 103 10.22 4.45 -7.37
CA ARG A 103 10.02 4.97 -8.74
C ARG A 103 11.29 4.88 -9.58
N SER A 104 12.43 5.26 -9.01
CA SER A 104 13.72 5.31 -9.74
C SER A 104 14.30 3.92 -10.01
N THR A 105 13.95 2.92 -9.20
CA THR A 105 14.37 1.52 -9.40
C THR A 105 13.45 0.73 -10.31
N GLY A 106 12.33 1.31 -10.76
CA GLY A 106 11.32 0.58 -11.53
C GLY A 106 10.61 -0.51 -10.71
N SER A 107 10.91 -0.60 -9.40
CA SER A 107 10.33 -1.60 -8.50
C SER A 107 8.91 -1.26 -8.07
N MET A 108 8.38 -0.09 -8.43
CA MET A 108 6.96 0.18 -8.33
C MET A 108 6.24 -0.62 -9.41
N HIS A 109 5.59 -1.71 -9.03
CA HIS A 109 4.52 -2.27 -9.83
C HIS A 109 3.47 -1.18 -10.06
N ARG A 110 2.66 -1.36 -11.11
CA ARG A 110 1.61 -0.44 -11.53
C ARG A 110 1.06 0.35 -10.34
N ARG A 111 1.21 1.68 -10.39
CA ARG A 111 0.71 2.56 -9.33
C ARG A 111 -0.78 2.30 -9.17
N ILE A 112 -1.20 1.88 -7.99
CA ILE A 112 -2.61 1.73 -7.66
C ILE A 112 -3.25 3.11 -7.78
N LYS A 113 -4.25 3.21 -8.64
CA LYS A 113 -5.01 4.44 -8.89
C LYS A 113 -6.49 4.25 -8.60
N GLU A 114 -7.03 3.11 -9.03
CA GLU A 114 -8.45 2.78 -8.93
C GLU A 114 -8.64 1.77 -7.80
N VAL A 115 -9.32 2.19 -6.75
CA VAL A 115 -9.56 1.37 -5.55
C VAL A 115 -11.05 1.20 -5.34
N MET A 116 -11.50 -0.05 -5.30
CA MET A 116 -12.87 -0.42 -4.96
C MET A 116 -12.92 -0.95 -3.54
N ILE A 117 -13.82 -0.42 -2.72
CA ILE A 117 -14.04 -0.83 -1.33
C ILE A 117 -15.47 -1.31 -1.19
N VAL A 118 -15.67 -2.49 -0.63
CA VAL A 118 -16.99 -3.01 -0.25
C VAL A 118 -17.18 -2.87 1.25
N GLY A 119 -18.25 -2.18 1.65
CA GLY A 119 -18.55 -1.80 3.02
C GLY A 119 -18.11 -0.37 3.36
N GLY A 120 -19.05 0.45 3.81
CA GLY A 120 -18.88 1.88 4.12
C GLY A 120 -18.67 2.16 5.62
N GLY A 121 -18.12 1.21 6.39
CA GLY A 121 -17.88 1.34 7.81
C GLY A 121 -16.83 2.42 8.18
N ARG A 122 -16.48 2.49 9.47
CA ARG A 122 -15.51 3.48 9.97
C ARG A 122 -14.11 3.28 9.38
N ILE A 123 -13.67 2.03 9.21
CA ILE A 123 -12.37 1.72 8.59
C ILE A 123 -12.37 2.22 7.14
N ALA A 124 -13.42 1.92 6.38
CA ALA A 124 -13.56 2.37 4.99
C ALA A 124 -13.51 3.89 4.86
N TYR A 125 -14.17 4.63 5.74
CA TYR A 125 -14.12 6.09 5.80
C TYR A 125 -12.68 6.62 5.99
N TYR A 126 -11.96 6.12 7.01
CA TYR A 126 -10.58 6.57 7.26
C TYR A 126 -9.63 6.17 6.12
N LEU A 127 -9.82 4.98 5.57
CA LEU A 127 -9.03 4.47 4.44
C LEU A 127 -9.26 5.34 3.20
N ALA A 128 -10.52 5.51 2.79
CA ALA A 128 -10.88 6.30 1.62
C ALA A 128 -10.32 7.71 1.69
N ARG A 129 -10.41 8.38 2.85
CA ARG A 129 -9.83 9.71 3.04
C ARG A 129 -8.32 9.73 2.77
N GLN A 130 -7.56 8.75 3.33
CA GLN A 130 -6.11 8.66 3.12
C GLN A 130 -5.73 8.36 1.67
N LEU A 131 -6.52 7.51 0.99
CA LEU A 131 -6.29 7.17 -0.41
C LEU A 131 -6.58 8.35 -1.33
N LEU A 132 -7.67 9.08 -1.11
CA LEU A 132 -8.01 10.30 -1.83
C LEU A 132 -6.94 11.39 -1.66
N GLU A 133 -6.43 11.58 -0.44
CA GLU A 133 -5.33 12.51 -0.14
C GLU A 133 -4.03 12.09 -0.86
N SER A 134 -3.85 10.79 -1.13
CA SER A 134 -2.73 10.24 -1.90
C SER A 134 -2.93 10.30 -3.42
N GLY A 135 -4.08 10.83 -3.88
CA GLY A 135 -4.42 11.01 -5.30
C GLY A 135 -4.87 9.73 -5.98
N MET A 136 -5.44 8.79 -5.23
CA MET A 136 -6.15 7.62 -5.76
C MET A 136 -7.63 7.93 -5.95
N HIS A 137 -8.28 7.27 -6.90
CA HIS A 137 -9.73 7.26 -7.05
C HIS A 137 -10.29 6.16 -6.16
N VAL A 138 -11.35 6.47 -5.44
CA VAL A 138 -11.96 5.53 -4.48
C VAL A 138 -13.43 5.41 -4.78
N LYS A 139 -13.88 4.18 -5.00
CA LYS A 139 -15.27 3.79 -5.12
C LYS A 139 -15.65 2.96 -3.90
N ILE A 140 -16.75 3.28 -3.24
CA ILE A 140 -17.27 2.55 -2.08
C ILE A 140 -18.65 2.00 -2.43
N ILE A 141 -18.84 0.71 -2.26
CA ILE A 141 -20.15 0.03 -2.39
C ILE A 141 -20.67 -0.25 -0.97
N GLU A 142 -21.82 0.33 -0.63
CA GLU A 142 -22.44 0.22 0.68
C GLU A 142 -23.93 -0.11 0.53
N ARG A 143 -24.42 -1.05 1.32
CA ARG A 143 -25.81 -1.51 1.23
C ARG A 143 -26.80 -0.66 2.04
N ASP A 144 -26.33 0.11 3.01
CA ASP A 144 -27.17 1.00 3.82
C ASP A 144 -27.26 2.36 3.13
N GLU A 145 -28.45 2.73 2.67
CA GLU A 145 -28.70 3.98 1.97
C GLU A 145 -28.41 5.21 2.85
N ALA A 146 -28.76 5.16 4.14
CA ALA A 146 -28.50 6.26 5.04
C ALA A 146 -26.99 6.48 5.23
N ARG A 147 -26.23 5.37 5.28
CA ARG A 147 -24.78 5.40 5.33
C ARG A 147 -24.16 5.94 4.03
N CYS A 148 -24.70 5.56 2.88
CA CYS A 148 -24.29 6.15 1.59
C CYS A 148 -24.44 7.66 1.59
N GLN A 149 -25.58 8.19 2.03
CA GLN A 149 -25.84 9.63 2.10
C GLN A 149 -24.85 10.33 3.04
N GLU A 150 -24.56 9.74 4.19
CA GLU A 150 -23.55 10.27 5.12
C GLU A 150 -22.17 10.31 4.50
N LEU A 151 -21.75 9.22 3.84
CA LEU A 151 -20.44 9.12 3.18
C LEU A 151 -20.28 10.10 2.02
N CYS A 152 -21.33 10.36 1.23
CA CYS A 152 -21.34 11.40 0.19
C CYS A 152 -21.01 12.78 0.77
N GLY A 153 -21.54 13.10 1.95
CA GLY A 153 -21.22 14.35 2.63
C GLY A 153 -19.80 14.43 3.19
N LEU A 154 -19.28 13.30 3.68
CA LEU A 154 -17.96 13.21 4.31
C LEU A 154 -16.80 13.05 3.30
N LEU A 155 -17.06 12.43 2.15
CA LEU A 155 -16.08 12.07 1.13
C LEU A 155 -16.50 12.58 -0.28
N PRO A 156 -16.56 13.89 -0.50
CA PRO A 156 -17.12 14.45 -1.75
C PRO A 156 -16.30 14.12 -3.01
N LYS A 157 -15.14 13.49 -2.86
CA LYS A 157 -14.27 13.05 -3.97
C LYS A 157 -14.30 11.54 -4.20
N ALA A 158 -15.04 10.79 -3.39
CA ALA A 158 -15.23 9.34 -3.58
C ALA A 158 -16.52 9.09 -4.35
N ASP A 159 -16.54 8.03 -5.15
CA ASP A 159 -17.75 7.51 -5.76
C ASP A 159 -18.44 6.58 -4.76
N ILE A 160 -19.61 6.99 -4.28
CA ILE A 160 -20.40 6.21 -3.32
C ILE A 160 -21.57 5.57 -4.04
N LEU A 161 -21.64 4.25 -3.99
CA LEU A 161 -22.66 3.44 -4.63
C LEU A 161 -23.50 2.72 -3.59
N HIS A 162 -24.82 2.88 -3.69
CA HIS A 162 -25.75 2.10 -2.91
C HIS A 162 -25.99 0.75 -3.60
N GLY A 163 -25.57 -0.34 -2.96
CA GLY A 163 -25.73 -1.68 -3.51
C GLY A 163 -25.19 -2.77 -2.60
N ASP A 164 -25.53 -4.01 -2.94
CA ASP A 164 -25.01 -5.19 -2.25
C ASP A 164 -23.66 -5.57 -2.85
N GLY A 165 -22.61 -5.47 -2.05
CA GLY A 165 -21.25 -5.83 -2.47
C GLY A 165 -21.01 -7.32 -2.69
N THR A 166 -21.99 -8.18 -2.40
CA THR A 166 -21.95 -9.61 -2.74
C THR A 166 -22.53 -9.91 -4.13
N ASP A 167 -23.18 -8.93 -4.74
CA ASP A 167 -23.71 -9.03 -6.09
C ASP A 167 -22.58 -8.87 -7.12
N GLN A 168 -22.23 -9.99 -7.76
CA GLN A 168 -21.16 -10.05 -8.75
C GLN A 168 -21.45 -9.22 -10.00
N ASP A 169 -22.70 -9.20 -10.44
CA ASP A 169 -23.09 -8.44 -11.63
C ASP A 169 -22.90 -6.95 -11.37
N LEU A 170 -23.31 -6.46 -10.19
CA LEU A 170 -23.05 -5.09 -9.75
C LEU A 170 -21.56 -4.79 -9.70
N LEU A 171 -20.74 -5.64 -9.10
CA LEU A 171 -19.30 -5.43 -9.03
C LEU A 171 -18.65 -5.34 -10.41
N HIS A 172 -19.09 -6.18 -11.36
CA HIS A 172 -18.60 -6.15 -12.74
C HIS A 172 -19.03 -4.90 -13.48
N GLU A 173 -20.30 -4.50 -13.37
CA GLU A 173 -20.83 -3.27 -13.98
C GLU A 173 -20.10 -2.04 -13.46
N GLU A 174 -19.78 -2.02 -12.16
CA GLU A 174 -19.06 -0.93 -11.51
C GLU A 174 -17.56 -0.96 -11.71
N GLY A 175 -17.05 -1.91 -12.49
CA GLY A 175 -15.68 -1.92 -12.98
C GLY A 175 -14.67 -2.64 -12.08
N LEU A 176 -15.08 -3.69 -11.38
CA LEU A 176 -14.17 -4.53 -10.57
C LEU A 176 -12.92 -4.96 -11.34
N LEU A 177 -13.08 -5.35 -12.62
CA LEU A 177 -11.97 -5.81 -13.47
C LEU A 177 -10.96 -4.68 -13.82
N ASN A 178 -11.35 -3.43 -13.67
CA ASN A 178 -10.52 -2.26 -13.93
C ASN A 178 -9.90 -1.69 -12.65
N ALA A 179 -10.32 -2.17 -11.48
CA ALA A 179 -9.76 -1.76 -10.22
C ALA A 179 -8.32 -2.29 -10.07
N ASP A 180 -7.41 -1.43 -9.60
CA ASP A 180 -6.04 -1.82 -9.27
C ASP A 180 -5.98 -2.52 -7.90
N ALA A 181 -6.98 -2.24 -7.03
CA ALA A 181 -7.13 -2.89 -5.74
C ALA A 181 -8.62 -3.03 -5.37
N PHE A 182 -8.97 -4.17 -4.81
CA PHE A 182 -10.27 -4.48 -4.25
C PHE A 182 -10.12 -4.78 -2.76
N ILE A 183 -10.98 -4.18 -1.92
CA ILE A 183 -10.87 -4.27 -0.47
C ILE A 183 -12.25 -4.52 0.11
N SER A 184 -12.43 -5.63 0.80
CA SER A 184 -13.67 -5.92 1.51
C SER A 184 -13.55 -5.55 2.99
N LEU A 185 -14.47 -4.72 3.46
CA LEU A 185 -14.56 -4.18 4.81
C LEU A 185 -16.00 -4.24 5.33
N THR A 186 -16.68 -5.36 5.03
CA THR A 186 -18.04 -5.62 5.54
C THR A 186 -18.00 -5.91 7.05
N GLY A 187 -19.17 -6.01 7.67
CA GLY A 187 -19.28 -6.37 9.09
C GLY A 187 -19.05 -7.86 9.39
N PHE A 188 -18.77 -8.70 8.37
CA PHE A 188 -18.66 -10.15 8.51
C PHE A 188 -17.33 -10.63 7.93
N ASP A 189 -16.53 -11.29 8.77
CA ASP A 189 -15.18 -11.74 8.39
C ASP A 189 -15.24 -12.78 7.27
N GLU A 190 -16.23 -13.67 7.30
CA GLU A 190 -16.44 -14.70 6.28
C GLU A 190 -16.76 -14.09 4.91
N GLU A 191 -17.61 -13.07 4.87
CA GLU A 191 -17.88 -12.33 3.62
C GLU A 191 -16.62 -11.65 3.10
N ASN A 192 -15.83 -11.03 3.97
CA ASN A 192 -14.60 -10.37 3.58
C ASN A 192 -13.60 -11.35 2.97
N ILE A 193 -13.48 -12.57 3.54
CA ILE A 193 -12.62 -13.61 2.99
C ILE A 193 -13.10 -14.03 1.60
N ILE A 194 -14.40 -14.34 1.44
CA ILE A 194 -14.96 -14.79 0.16
C ILE A 194 -14.81 -13.70 -0.90
N LEU A 195 -15.17 -12.45 -0.58
CA LEU A 195 -15.04 -11.31 -1.50
C LEU A 195 -13.60 -11.04 -1.91
N SER A 196 -12.62 -11.27 -1.03
CA SER A 196 -11.20 -11.06 -1.35
C SER A 196 -10.59 -12.15 -2.25
N MET A 197 -11.35 -13.21 -2.57
CA MET A 197 -10.92 -14.27 -3.49
C MET A 197 -11.22 -13.95 -4.96
N TYR A 198 -11.94 -12.87 -5.22
CA TYR A 198 -12.19 -12.31 -6.56
C TYR A 198 -11.00 -11.50 -7.04
#